data_9ddb36952fcb83a67b1c75d558b66333
#
_entry.id   9ddb36952fcb83a67b1c75d558b66333
#
_cell.length_a   1.000
_cell.length_b   1.000
_cell.length_c   1.000
_cell.angle_alpha   90.00
_cell.angle_beta   90.00
_cell.angle_gamma   90.00
#
_symmetry.space_group_name_H-M   'P 1'
#
loop_
_entity.id
_entity.type
_entity.pdbx_description
1 polymer ?
#
loop_
_entity_poly.entity_id
_entity_poly.type
_entity_poly.pdbx_seq_one_letter_code
_entity_poly.pdbx_strand_id
1 'polypeptide(L)'
;MISLEKICEEQNFKMCSVEQIIEYRLARESLIHRIDPKCGTPIETPYGIFNLIAYHSTIDAVPHLALTVGDVGELDEYGSAKPIEEPILVRVHRRNLLGDIFDVGDHPSGKELRASMKMITDAGRGAIIYLRPEQYGDEFIDRLQKIQRPETDVNVRDLTVSEKPMDRRDYGTGIQIIR
;
A
#
# COMPACT_ATOMS: atom_id res chain seq x y z
N MET A 1 -15.65 -32.87 -14.26
CA MET A 1 -14.36 -32.40 -13.69
C MET A 1 -14.40 -32.72 -12.20
N ILE A 2 -13.47 -33.52 -11.71
CA ILE A 2 -13.40 -33.85 -10.27
C ILE A 2 -12.86 -32.60 -9.55
N SER A 3 -13.55 -32.12 -8.49
CA SER A 3 -13.05 -30.95 -7.75
C SER A 3 -11.81 -31.34 -6.94
N LEU A 4 -10.90 -30.40 -6.71
CA LEU A 4 -9.72 -30.62 -5.87
C LEU A 4 -10.10 -31.06 -4.44
N GLU A 5 -11.21 -30.53 -3.92
CA GLU A 5 -11.77 -30.91 -2.62
C GLU A 5 -12.06 -32.40 -2.53
N LYS A 6 -12.71 -32.97 -3.57
CA LYS A 6 -13.01 -34.39 -3.63
C LYS A 6 -11.77 -35.27 -3.64
N ILE A 7 -10.73 -34.86 -4.37
CA ILE A 7 -9.45 -35.57 -4.38
C ILE A 7 -8.79 -35.52 -2.99
N CYS A 8 -8.84 -34.37 -2.31
CA CYS A 8 -8.27 -34.21 -0.98
C CYS A 8 -9.00 -35.11 0.05
N GLU A 9 -10.33 -35.17 -0.03
CA GLU A 9 -11.13 -36.06 0.84
C GLU A 9 -10.83 -37.53 0.58
N GLU A 10 -10.83 -37.97 -0.68
CA GLU A 10 -10.56 -39.36 -1.06
C GLU A 10 -9.16 -39.82 -0.70
N GLN A 11 -8.16 -38.95 -0.79
CA GLN A 11 -6.76 -39.24 -0.51
C GLN A 11 -6.28 -38.85 0.90
N ASN A 12 -7.20 -38.26 1.70
CA ASN A 12 -6.89 -37.73 3.04
C ASN A 12 -5.75 -36.70 3.01
N PHE A 13 -5.73 -35.83 1.98
CA PHE A 13 -4.80 -34.71 1.88
C PHE A 13 -5.35 -33.48 2.55
N LYS A 14 -4.46 -32.71 3.18
CA LYS A 14 -4.80 -31.35 3.65
C LYS A 14 -4.66 -30.37 2.50
N MET A 15 -5.64 -29.53 2.34
CA MET A 15 -5.64 -28.47 1.34
C MET A 15 -5.58 -27.09 2.02
N CYS A 16 -4.79 -26.19 1.46
CA CYS A 16 -4.82 -24.79 1.82
C CYS A 16 -4.74 -23.93 0.56
N SER A 17 -5.32 -22.73 0.63
CA SER A 17 -5.20 -21.74 -0.43
C SER A 17 -3.92 -20.92 -0.26
N VAL A 18 -3.42 -20.34 -1.36
CA VAL A 18 -2.33 -19.36 -1.31
C VAL A 18 -2.68 -18.19 -0.38
N GLU A 19 -3.94 -17.78 -0.38
CA GLU A 19 -4.47 -16.72 0.47
C GLU A 19 -4.32 -17.06 1.97
N GLN A 20 -4.66 -18.29 2.37
CA GLN A 20 -4.46 -18.76 3.75
C GLN A 20 -2.98 -18.79 4.16
N ILE A 21 -2.08 -19.12 3.22
CA ILE A 21 -0.64 -19.08 3.47
C ILE A 21 -0.19 -17.64 3.68
N ILE A 22 -0.65 -16.70 2.86
CA ILE A 22 -0.36 -15.27 2.99
C ILE A 22 -0.83 -14.75 4.35
N GLU A 23 -2.08 -15.02 4.73
CA GLU A 23 -2.64 -14.61 6.03
C GLU A 23 -1.81 -15.19 7.21
N TYR A 24 -1.46 -16.46 7.13
CA TYR A 24 -0.65 -17.12 8.14
C TYR A 24 0.72 -16.46 8.32
N ARG A 25 1.39 -16.14 7.20
CA ARG A 25 2.71 -15.48 7.21
C ARG A 25 2.61 -14.05 7.73
N LEU A 26 1.66 -13.27 7.23
CA LEU A 26 1.44 -11.88 7.67
C LEU A 26 1.14 -11.76 9.16
N ALA A 27 0.48 -12.77 9.76
CA ALA A 27 0.17 -12.76 11.18
C ALA A 27 1.37 -13.15 12.08
N ARG A 28 2.36 -13.88 11.56
CA ARG A 28 3.43 -14.50 12.35
C ARG A 28 4.84 -14.06 11.99
N GLU A 29 5.03 -13.56 10.76
CA GLU A 29 6.34 -13.15 10.27
C GLU A 29 6.41 -11.62 10.19
N SER A 30 7.53 -11.04 10.57
CA SER A 30 7.84 -9.64 10.28
C SER A 30 8.41 -9.58 8.86
N LEU A 31 7.57 -9.22 7.89
CA LEU A 31 7.95 -9.16 6.49
C LEU A 31 8.43 -7.76 6.07
N ILE A 32 8.26 -6.77 6.94
CA ILE A 32 8.53 -5.37 6.68
C ILE A 32 9.57 -4.85 7.69
N HIS A 33 10.61 -4.22 7.20
CA HIS A 33 11.70 -3.69 8.01
C HIS A 33 12.02 -2.25 7.59
N ARG A 34 12.26 -1.36 8.56
CA ARG A 34 12.71 0.01 8.27
C ARG A 34 14.11 -0.01 7.65
N ILE A 35 14.29 0.83 6.63
CA ILE A 35 15.58 1.11 6.00
C ILE A 35 16.25 2.26 6.75
N ASP A 36 17.57 2.23 6.85
CA ASP A 36 18.32 3.34 7.46
C ASP A 36 18.22 4.64 6.64
N PRO A 37 18.06 5.78 7.31
CA PRO A 37 17.96 5.97 8.75
C PRO A 37 16.59 5.53 9.29
N LYS A 38 16.56 4.62 10.25
CA LYS A 38 15.31 4.07 10.82
C LYS A 38 14.39 5.11 11.45
N CYS A 39 14.95 6.22 11.92
CA CYS A 39 14.18 7.36 12.41
C CYS A 39 13.49 8.16 11.30
N GLY A 40 13.83 7.88 10.05
CA GLY A 40 13.34 8.62 8.89
C GLY A 40 14.15 9.89 8.60
N THR A 41 13.69 10.63 7.59
CA THR A 41 14.32 11.86 7.13
C THR A 41 13.25 12.93 6.93
N PRO A 42 13.38 14.13 7.50
CA PRO A 42 12.43 15.20 7.27
C PRO A 42 12.51 15.66 5.80
N ILE A 43 11.34 15.79 5.19
CA ILE A 43 11.18 16.30 3.83
C ILE A 43 10.18 17.45 3.81
N GLU A 44 10.46 18.47 3.04
CA GLU A 44 9.54 19.59 2.80
C GLU A 44 8.64 19.26 1.59
N THR A 45 7.37 19.50 1.75
CA THR A 45 6.36 19.36 0.69
C THR A 45 5.50 20.62 0.62
N PRO A 46 4.76 20.85 -0.48
CA PRO A 46 3.81 21.97 -0.56
C PRO A 46 2.71 21.93 0.52
N TYR A 47 2.56 20.81 1.22
CA TYR A 47 1.53 20.59 2.25
C TYR A 47 2.08 20.62 3.67
N GLY A 48 3.39 20.77 3.83
CA GLY A 48 4.07 20.81 5.11
C GLY A 48 5.29 19.88 5.18
N ILE A 49 5.91 19.84 6.35
CA ILE A 49 7.07 18.98 6.62
C ILE A 49 6.58 17.62 7.08
N PHE A 50 7.06 16.59 6.43
CA PHE A 50 6.81 15.19 6.79
C PHE A 50 8.12 14.50 7.14
N ASN A 51 8.07 13.54 8.04
CA ASN A 51 9.17 12.61 8.23
C ASN A 51 8.96 11.41 7.30
N LEU A 52 9.89 11.21 6.36
CA LEU A 52 9.88 10.10 5.40
C LEU A 52 10.59 8.90 5.99
N ILE A 53 9.87 7.81 6.19
CA ILE A 53 10.40 6.53 6.64
C ILE A 53 10.25 5.53 5.48
N ALA A 54 11.34 4.86 5.13
CA ALA A 54 11.33 3.85 4.09
C ALA A 54 11.33 2.44 4.70
N TYR A 55 10.62 1.52 4.03
CA TYR A 55 10.46 0.15 4.48
C TYR A 55 10.82 -0.83 3.37
N HIS A 56 11.71 -1.76 3.67
CA HIS A 56 11.97 -2.92 2.84
C HIS A 56 10.96 -4.01 3.13
N SER A 57 10.43 -4.61 2.07
CA SER A 57 9.57 -5.78 2.13
C SER A 57 10.33 -7.03 1.68
N THR A 58 10.13 -8.16 2.34
CA THR A 58 10.69 -9.44 1.88
C THR A 58 9.92 -10.06 0.72
N ILE A 59 8.74 -9.50 0.41
CA ILE A 59 7.85 -9.99 -0.66
C ILE A 59 7.77 -9.04 -1.86
N ASP A 60 8.15 -7.76 -1.68
CA ASP A 60 8.15 -6.77 -2.75
C ASP A 60 9.58 -6.28 -2.99
N ALA A 61 10.01 -6.20 -4.24
CA ALA A 61 11.35 -5.73 -4.58
C ALA A 61 11.51 -4.21 -4.43
N VAL A 62 10.40 -3.47 -4.36
CA VAL A 62 10.40 -2.01 -4.26
C VAL A 62 10.04 -1.57 -2.85
N PRO A 63 10.81 -0.67 -2.22
CA PRO A 63 10.52 -0.22 -0.86
C PRO A 63 9.20 0.55 -0.79
N HIS A 64 8.47 0.36 0.32
CA HIS A 64 7.30 1.15 0.67
C HIS A 64 7.71 2.38 1.48
N LEU A 65 6.85 3.38 1.54
CA LEU A 65 7.13 4.64 2.22
C LEU A 65 6.04 4.96 3.25
N ALA A 66 6.44 5.55 4.37
CA ALA A 66 5.53 6.24 5.26
C ALA A 66 5.94 7.72 5.35
N LEU A 67 4.95 8.60 5.26
CA LEU A 67 5.08 10.02 5.50
C LEU A 67 4.36 10.32 6.81
N THR A 68 5.06 10.73 7.84
CA THR A 68 4.49 10.93 9.17
C THR A 68 4.61 12.39 9.62
N VAL A 69 3.66 12.82 10.44
CA VAL A 69 3.64 14.15 11.07
C VAL A 69 3.48 13.97 12.58
N GLY A 70 4.11 14.83 13.35
CA GLY A 70 4.15 14.73 14.80
C GLY A 70 5.10 13.64 15.26
N ASP A 71 4.76 12.99 16.36
CA ASP A 71 5.54 11.91 17.02
C ASP A 71 5.28 10.52 16.39
N VAL A 72 4.51 10.47 15.30
CA VAL A 72 4.13 9.21 14.66
C VAL A 72 5.35 8.55 14.01
N GLY A 73 5.63 7.33 14.45
CA GLY A 73 6.76 6.54 13.95
C GLY A 73 8.11 6.87 14.62
N GLU A 74 8.14 7.67 15.68
CA GLU A 74 9.32 7.83 16.51
C GLU A 74 9.76 6.49 17.12
N LEU A 75 11.06 6.37 17.34
CA LEU A 75 11.63 5.19 17.96
C LEU A 75 11.93 5.46 19.44
N ASP A 76 11.80 4.43 20.25
CA ASP A 76 12.25 4.41 21.63
C ASP A 76 13.79 4.18 21.71
N GLU A 77 14.30 4.10 22.92
CA GLU A 77 15.74 3.85 23.18
C GLU A 77 16.22 2.46 22.70
N TYR A 78 15.29 1.53 22.46
CA TYR A 78 15.58 0.18 21.97
C TYR A 78 15.44 0.07 20.44
N GLY A 79 15.05 1.16 19.78
CA GLY A 79 14.84 1.19 18.33
C GLY A 79 13.49 0.59 17.87
N SER A 80 12.55 0.42 18.79
CA SER A 80 11.17 0.03 18.52
C SER A 80 10.30 1.26 18.32
N ALA A 81 9.23 1.14 17.50
CA ALA A 81 8.30 2.24 17.35
C ALA A 81 7.54 2.49 18.65
N LYS A 82 7.46 3.76 19.06
CA LYS A 82 6.66 4.17 20.22
C LYS A 82 5.18 3.87 19.97
N PRO A 83 4.47 3.31 20.96
CA PRO A 83 3.04 3.05 20.80
C PRO A 83 2.26 4.37 20.73
N ILE A 84 1.18 4.36 19.96
CA ILE A 84 0.27 5.48 19.80
C ILE A 84 -1.01 5.14 20.56
N GLU A 85 -1.30 5.86 21.62
CA GLU A 85 -2.46 5.59 22.49
C GLU A 85 -3.74 6.25 21.96
N GLU A 86 -3.61 7.38 21.29
CA GLU A 86 -4.75 8.15 20.75
C GLU A 86 -5.00 7.87 19.27
N PRO A 87 -6.24 7.86 18.83
CA PRO A 87 -6.56 7.73 17.41
C PRO A 87 -5.90 8.84 16.57
N ILE A 88 -5.29 8.46 15.47
CA ILE A 88 -4.66 9.37 14.51
C ILE A 88 -5.25 9.20 13.12
N LEU A 89 -5.06 10.21 12.26
CA LEU A 89 -5.41 10.10 10.85
C LEU A 89 -4.36 9.25 10.12
N VAL A 90 -4.83 8.20 9.46
CA VAL A 90 -3.98 7.34 8.63
C VAL A 90 -4.61 7.19 7.25
N ARG A 91 -3.82 7.44 6.21
CA ARG A 91 -4.17 7.12 4.83
C ARG A 91 -3.28 6.00 4.32
N VAL A 92 -3.87 4.87 3.94
CA VAL A 92 -3.17 3.87 3.13
C VAL A 92 -3.43 4.19 1.66
N HIS A 93 -2.37 4.46 0.93
CA HIS A 93 -2.41 4.85 -0.47
C HIS A 93 -1.61 3.87 -1.32
N ARG A 94 -2.27 3.23 -2.27
CA ARG A 94 -1.61 2.37 -3.25
C ARG A 94 -1.17 3.21 -4.43
N ARG A 95 0.12 3.10 -4.81
CA ARG A 95 0.68 3.82 -5.95
C ARG A 95 -0.16 3.64 -7.21
N ASN A 96 -0.54 4.73 -7.80
CA ASN A 96 -1.16 4.79 -9.12
C ASN A 96 -0.43 5.86 -9.94
N LEU A 97 0.57 5.45 -10.74
CA LEU A 97 1.44 6.38 -11.44
C LEU A 97 0.68 7.44 -12.26
N LEU A 98 -0.32 7.02 -13.03
CA LEU A 98 -1.08 7.92 -13.89
C LEU A 98 -2.01 8.85 -13.09
N GLY A 99 -2.69 8.30 -12.07
CA GLY A 99 -3.59 9.08 -11.23
C GLY A 99 -2.85 10.00 -10.24
N ASP A 100 -1.70 9.56 -9.71
CA ASP A 100 -0.95 10.32 -8.70
C ASP A 100 -0.19 11.51 -9.31
N ILE A 101 0.39 11.32 -10.51
CA ILE A 101 1.25 12.33 -11.14
C ILE A 101 0.50 13.14 -12.19
N PHE A 102 -0.29 12.50 -13.03
CA PHE A 102 -0.91 13.14 -14.20
C PHE A 102 -2.41 13.42 -14.01
N ASP A 103 -2.95 13.11 -12.84
CA ASP A 103 -4.38 13.28 -12.53
C ASP A 103 -5.31 12.64 -13.59
N VAL A 104 -4.90 11.52 -14.18
CA VAL A 104 -5.71 10.82 -15.18
C VAL A 104 -6.90 10.15 -14.54
N GLY A 105 -8.11 10.46 -15.06
CA GLY A 105 -9.38 9.84 -14.70
C GLY A 105 -10.35 10.70 -13.94
N ASP A 106 -11.57 10.18 -13.74
CA ASP A 106 -12.67 10.91 -13.07
C ASP A 106 -12.41 11.12 -11.56
N HIS A 107 -11.65 10.22 -10.94
CA HIS A 107 -11.24 10.29 -9.54
C HIS A 107 -9.71 10.12 -9.43
N PRO A 108 -8.94 11.16 -9.79
CA PRO A 108 -7.50 11.07 -9.76
C PRO A 108 -6.99 10.87 -8.32
N SER A 109 -6.34 9.73 -8.08
CA SER A 109 -5.81 9.33 -6.77
C SER A 109 -4.81 10.35 -6.19
N GLY A 110 -4.15 11.13 -7.07
CA GLY A 110 -3.26 12.20 -6.67
C GLY A 110 -3.97 13.34 -5.93
N LYS A 111 -5.22 13.70 -6.30
CA LYS A 111 -5.99 14.69 -5.55
C LYS A 111 -6.32 14.22 -4.15
N GLU A 112 -6.70 12.94 -4.02
CA GLU A 112 -6.98 12.34 -2.71
C GLU A 112 -5.72 12.26 -1.84
N LEU A 113 -4.58 11.89 -2.44
CA LEU A 113 -3.30 11.86 -1.74
C LEU A 113 -2.94 13.25 -1.21
N ARG A 114 -3.00 14.26 -2.06
CA ARG A 114 -2.71 15.65 -1.69
C ARG A 114 -3.68 16.20 -0.63
N ALA A 115 -4.97 15.89 -0.75
CA ALA A 115 -5.96 16.26 0.27
C ALA A 115 -5.64 15.59 1.62
N SER A 116 -5.27 14.31 1.62
CA SER A 116 -4.87 13.58 2.83
C SER A 116 -3.60 14.15 3.46
N MET A 117 -2.61 14.55 2.65
CA MET A 117 -1.41 15.24 3.14
C MET A 117 -1.78 16.50 3.89
N LYS A 118 -2.64 17.35 3.28
CA LYS A 118 -3.11 18.58 3.92
C LYS A 118 -3.86 18.30 5.21
N MET A 119 -4.82 17.36 5.22
CA MET A 119 -5.59 17.04 6.41
C MET A 119 -4.72 16.55 7.57
N ILE A 120 -3.72 15.72 7.29
CA ILE A 120 -2.80 15.20 8.30
C ILE A 120 -1.91 16.31 8.86
N THR A 121 -1.43 17.21 8.00
CA THR A 121 -0.64 18.36 8.44
C THR A 121 -1.48 19.35 9.27
N ASP A 122 -2.71 19.65 8.83
CA ASP A 122 -3.63 20.50 9.57
C ASP A 122 -3.99 19.91 10.95
N ALA A 123 -4.07 18.56 11.05
CA ALA A 123 -4.27 17.85 12.30
C ALA A 123 -3.01 17.83 13.20
N GLY A 124 -1.84 18.15 12.66
CA GLY A 124 -0.57 18.16 13.38
C GLY A 124 -0.02 16.77 13.75
N ARG A 125 -0.75 15.67 13.44
CA ARG A 125 -0.39 14.30 13.78
C ARG A 125 -1.06 13.30 12.84
N GLY A 126 -0.30 12.35 12.30
CA GLY A 126 -0.84 11.30 11.45
C GLY A 126 0.18 10.69 10.49
N ALA A 127 -0.29 9.79 9.62
CA ALA A 127 0.57 9.07 8.69
C ALA A 127 -0.09 8.82 7.32
N ILE A 128 0.72 8.84 6.28
CA ILE A 128 0.39 8.32 4.96
C ILE A 128 1.27 7.12 4.71
N ILE A 129 0.68 5.97 4.50
CA ILE A 129 1.38 4.75 4.09
C ILE A 129 1.28 4.63 2.58
N TYR A 130 2.37 4.91 1.88
CA TYR A 130 2.43 4.85 0.44
C TYR A 130 2.97 3.49 -0.02
N LEU A 131 2.05 2.61 -0.38
CA LEU A 131 2.36 1.27 -0.84
C LEU A 131 2.81 1.31 -2.31
N ARG A 132 3.92 0.64 -2.57
CA ARG A 132 4.52 0.52 -3.90
C ARG A 132 4.59 -0.95 -4.30
N PRO A 133 3.43 -1.62 -4.51
CA PRO A 133 3.46 -3.00 -5.00
C PRO A 133 4.12 -3.02 -6.38
N GLU A 134 4.89 -4.07 -6.64
CA GLU A 134 5.40 -4.31 -7.99
C GLU A 134 4.25 -4.60 -8.94
N GLN A 135 3.95 -3.60 -9.74
CA GLN A 135 3.10 -3.74 -10.93
C GLN A 135 3.89 -3.23 -12.13
N TYR A 136 4.99 -3.91 -12.40
CA TYR A 136 5.75 -3.70 -13.63
C TYR A 136 5.42 -4.82 -14.58
N GLY A 137 4.87 -4.49 -15.72
CA GLY A 137 4.63 -5.43 -16.78
C GLY A 137 3.23 -5.30 -17.35
N ASP A 138 2.58 -6.40 -17.55
CA ASP A 138 1.39 -6.55 -18.38
C ASP A 138 0.21 -5.66 -17.95
N GLU A 139 -0.03 -5.49 -16.65
CA GLU A 139 -1.15 -4.63 -16.19
C GLU A 139 -0.96 -3.14 -16.52
N PHE A 140 0.26 -2.60 -16.43
CA PHE A 140 0.53 -1.21 -16.79
C PHE A 140 0.49 -1.02 -18.30
N ILE A 141 1.05 -1.98 -19.05
CA ILE A 141 0.99 -2.01 -20.52
C ILE A 141 -0.46 -2.13 -20.99
N ASP A 142 -1.23 -3.01 -20.39
CA ASP A 142 -2.66 -3.16 -20.69
C ASP A 142 -3.45 -1.85 -20.45
N ARG A 143 -3.14 -1.13 -19.38
CA ARG A 143 -3.73 0.19 -19.14
C ARG A 143 -3.35 1.21 -20.21
N LEU A 144 -2.08 1.26 -20.60
CA LEU A 144 -1.62 2.14 -21.67
C LEU A 144 -2.28 1.80 -22.99
N GLN A 145 -2.42 0.50 -23.31
CA GLN A 145 -3.08 0.05 -24.53
C GLN A 145 -4.57 0.40 -24.55
N LYS A 146 -5.27 0.32 -23.41
CA LYS A 146 -6.67 0.77 -23.29
C LYS A 146 -6.82 2.27 -23.54
N ILE A 147 -5.89 3.09 -23.05
CA ILE A 147 -5.88 4.53 -23.36
C ILE A 147 -5.70 4.81 -24.85
N GLN A 148 -4.90 3.99 -25.54
CA GLN A 148 -4.60 4.18 -26.97
C GLN A 148 -5.70 3.66 -27.91
N ARG A 149 -6.67 2.90 -27.42
CA ARG A 149 -7.79 2.37 -28.22
C ARG A 149 -9.13 3.02 -27.85
N PRO A 150 -9.40 4.23 -28.37
CA PRO A 150 -10.65 4.94 -28.05
C PRO A 150 -11.91 4.37 -28.72
N GLU A 151 -11.80 3.34 -29.57
CA GLU A 151 -12.89 2.84 -30.39
C GLU A 151 -13.81 1.80 -29.71
N THR A 152 -13.49 1.35 -28.54
CA THR A 152 -14.41 0.55 -27.74
C THR A 152 -14.92 1.42 -26.59
N ASP A 153 -16.21 1.36 -26.28
CA ASP A 153 -16.92 2.01 -25.15
C ASP A 153 -16.26 1.75 -23.77
N VAL A 154 -14.95 1.93 -23.70
CA VAL A 154 -14.20 1.86 -22.46
C VAL A 154 -14.44 3.16 -21.73
N ASN A 155 -15.35 3.11 -20.79
CA ASN A 155 -15.58 4.21 -19.87
C ASN A 155 -14.23 4.62 -19.27
N VAL A 156 -13.87 5.89 -19.33
CA VAL A 156 -12.61 6.40 -18.72
C VAL A 156 -12.49 5.97 -17.25
N ARG A 157 -13.60 5.68 -16.59
CA ARG A 157 -13.69 5.07 -15.26
C ARG A 157 -12.91 3.75 -15.14
N ASP A 158 -12.93 2.91 -16.20
CA ASP A 158 -12.24 1.60 -16.20
C ASP A 158 -10.72 1.74 -16.26
N LEU A 159 -10.21 2.92 -16.61
CA LEU A 159 -8.78 3.20 -16.71
C LEU A 159 -8.14 3.64 -15.39
N THR A 160 -8.96 4.13 -14.46
CA THR A 160 -8.47 4.85 -13.28
C THR A 160 -8.68 4.13 -11.97
N VAL A 161 -9.69 3.30 -11.91
CA VAL A 161 -9.93 2.48 -10.75
C VAL A 161 -9.45 1.08 -11.08
N SER A 162 -8.39 0.64 -10.39
CA SER A 162 -8.26 -0.78 -10.15
C SER A 162 -9.45 -1.13 -9.25
N GLU A 163 -10.60 -1.45 -9.83
CA GLU A 163 -11.79 -1.97 -9.12
C GLU A 163 -11.51 -3.32 -8.47
N LYS A 164 -10.32 -3.87 -8.70
CA LYS A 164 -9.86 -4.99 -7.88
C LYS A 164 -9.78 -4.48 -6.45
N PRO A 165 -10.53 -5.08 -5.52
CA PRO A 165 -10.38 -4.80 -4.12
C PRO A 165 -8.88 -4.87 -3.78
N MET A 166 -8.42 -3.97 -2.93
CA MET A 166 -7.01 -3.94 -2.48
C MET A 166 -6.61 -5.36 -2.10
N ASP A 167 -5.54 -5.87 -2.72
CA ASP A 167 -5.07 -7.23 -2.47
C ASP A 167 -4.82 -7.38 -0.95
N ARG A 168 -5.19 -8.52 -0.38
CA ARG A 168 -4.94 -8.81 1.04
C ARG A 168 -3.46 -8.70 1.40
N ARG A 169 -2.55 -8.89 0.45
CA ARG A 169 -1.11 -8.64 0.63
C ARG A 169 -0.83 -7.17 0.89
N ASP A 170 -1.43 -6.28 0.11
CA ASP A 170 -1.26 -4.83 0.28
C ASP A 170 -1.80 -4.37 1.64
N TYR A 171 -2.96 -4.89 2.06
CA TYR A 171 -3.49 -4.66 3.40
C TYR A 171 -2.54 -5.15 4.48
N GLY A 172 -2.02 -6.39 4.33
CA GLY A 172 -1.09 -6.97 5.29
C GLY A 172 0.20 -6.18 5.41
N THR A 173 0.77 -5.75 4.29
CA THR A 173 1.94 -4.87 4.24
C THR A 173 1.64 -3.53 4.94
N GLY A 174 0.52 -2.89 4.63
CA GLY A 174 0.08 -1.66 5.26
C GLY A 174 -0.06 -1.79 6.78
N ILE A 175 -0.69 -2.86 7.25
CA ILE A 175 -0.86 -3.14 8.68
C ILE A 175 0.49 -3.35 9.37
N GLN A 176 1.44 -4.05 8.75
CA GLN A 176 2.77 -4.25 9.34
C GLN A 176 3.59 -2.96 9.42
N ILE A 177 3.36 -1.99 8.53
CA ILE A 177 3.99 -0.66 8.60
C ILE A 177 3.37 0.18 9.73
N ILE A 178 2.08 0.02 9.99
CA ILE A 178 1.35 0.76 11.03
C ILE A 178 1.66 0.22 12.42
N ARG A 179 1.99 -1.05 12.55
CA ARG A 179 2.38 -1.71 13.80
C ARG A 179 3.73 -1.22 14.32
#